data_2c106c0e5f2185edd2963481c1a68de3
#
_entry.id   2c106c0e5f2185edd2963481c1a68de3
#
_cell.length_a   1.000
_cell.length_b   1.000
_cell.length_c   1.000
_cell.angle_alpha   90.00
_cell.angle_beta   90.00
_cell.angle_gamma   90.00
#
_symmetry.space_group_name_H-M   'P 1'
#
loop_
_entity.id
_entity.type
_entity.pdbx_description
1 polymer ?
#
loop_
_entity_poly.entity_id
_entity_poly.type
_entity_poly.pdbx_seq_one_letter_code
_entity_poly.pdbx_strand_id
1 'polypeptide(L)'
;MSETTQPSVLFVCAKNGGKSQMAAALMEHHARGAVEVHSAGTKPGSNINALSAEVVAEVGADMSSGTPKPIDPELLRRVDRVVVLGDEARVEPVEGMTGTIETWHTDEPSVRGIEGAERMRLVRDDIDTRVRRLLDELTAAPGPRIEVFEPALCCSTGVCGPDVDQALVEFTADLEHLRSRGVDITRHNLANDPQAFAGTPVVSDFLRVAGSAGLPLVLVDGVTVATGTYPDRSRLESLAGLSAAVPAAGPRPDLGLSAAAAPDDTGCCGPTGCC
;
A
#
# COMPACT_ATOMS: atom_id res chain seq x y z
N MET A 1 -20.59 -2.99 -9.22
CA MET A 1 -19.98 -1.69 -8.87
C MET A 1 -19.68 -1.81 -7.40
N SER A 2 -18.43 -2.13 -7.04
CA SER A 2 -18.03 -2.17 -5.64
C SER A 2 -17.97 -0.74 -5.15
N GLU A 3 -18.86 -0.38 -4.21
CA GLU A 3 -18.70 0.86 -3.45
C GLU A 3 -17.37 0.79 -2.73
N THR A 4 -16.42 1.57 -3.18
CA THR A 4 -15.17 1.82 -2.43
C THR A 4 -15.60 2.56 -1.17
N THR A 5 -15.74 1.82 -0.08
CA THR A 5 -16.02 2.40 1.23
C THR A 5 -14.83 3.28 1.60
N GLN A 6 -15.08 4.55 1.91
CA GLN A 6 -14.06 5.51 2.35
C GLN A 6 -13.37 4.95 3.60
N PRO A 7 -12.03 4.86 3.64
CA PRO A 7 -11.32 4.38 4.82
C PRO A 7 -11.59 5.30 6.03
N SER A 8 -11.58 4.72 7.23
CA SER A 8 -11.96 5.39 8.47
C SER A 8 -10.94 5.19 9.58
N VAL A 9 -10.71 6.25 10.37
CA VAL A 9 -9.77 6.24 11.50
C VAL A 9 -10.37 6.86 12.76
N LEU A 10 -10.12 6.24 13.91
CA LEU A 10 -10.46 6.74 15.24
C LEU A 10 -9.19 7.01 16.04
N PHE A 11 -8.91 8.27 16.35
CA PHE A 11 -7.82 8.66 17.24
C PHE A 11 -8.29 8.72 18.70
N VAL A 12 -7.59 8.01 19.60
CA VAL A 12 -7.96 7.90 21.01
C VAL A 12 -6.80 8.36 21.89
N CYS A 13 -7.10 9.19 22.90
CA CYS A 13 -6.18 9.43 24.02
C CYS A 13 -6.99 9.41 25.35
N ALA A 14 -6.36 9.69 26.47
CA ALA A 14 -7.09 9.68 27.75
C ALA A 14 -8.22 10.70 27.78
N LYS A 15 -7.94 11.99 27.53
CA LYS A 15 -8.87 13.09 27.74
C LYS A 15 -9.60 13.60 26.49
N ASN A 16 -9.22 13.16 25.29
CA ASN A 16 -9.75 13.69 24.02
C ASN A 16 -9.74 15.23 23.91
N GLY A 17 -8.79 15.89 24.55
CA GLY A 17 -8.67 17.35 24.53
C GLY A 17 -7.38 17.88 23.91
N GLY A 18 -6.38 17.01 23.68
CA GLY A 18 -5.07 17.36 23.12
C GLY A 18 -4.70 16.43 21.98
N LYS A 19 -3.84 15.39 22.25
CA LYS A 19 -3.20 14.53 21.24
C LYS A 19 -4.17 13.93 20.22
N SER A 20 -5.30 13.34 20.64
CA SER A 20 -6.25 12.70 19.70
C SER A 20 -7.01 13.71 18.86
N GLN A 21 -7.32 14.90 19.40
CA GLN A 21 -7.94 15.99 18.64
C GLN A 21 -6.93 16.60 17.65
N MET A 22 -5.68 16.74 18.06
CA MET A 22 -4.58 17.20 17.20
C MET A 22 -4.39 16.23 16.02
N ALA A 23 -4.32 14.93 16.28
CA ALA A 23 -4.20 13.92 15.23
C ALA A 23 -5.40 13.93 14.27
N ALA A 24 -6.62 14.08 14.79
CA ALA A 24 -7.82 14.17 13.97
C ALA A 24 -7.80 15.42 13.07
N ALA A 25 -7.50 16.60 13.61
CA ALA A 25 -7.44 17.84 12.84
C ALA A 25 -6.34 17.80 11.76
N LEU A 26 -5.18 17.23 12.05
CA LEU A 26 -4.09 17.06 11.08
C LEU A 26 -4.49 16.06 9.98
N MET A 27 -5.14 14.95 10.34
CA MET A 27 -5.64 13.98 9.36
C MET A 27 -6.71 14.60 8.45
N GLU A 28 -7.69 15.31 8.99
CA GLU A 28 -8.71 16.03 8.22
C GLU A 28 -8.06 17.03 7.24
N HIS A 29 -7.07 17.79 7.74
CA HIS A 29 -6.33 18.77 6.95
C HIS A 29 -5.62 18.13 5.75
N HIS A 30 -4.94 17.00 5.95
CA HIS A 30 -4.18 16.34 4.89
C HIS A 30 -5.06 15.48 3.98
N ALA A 31 -6.02 14.75 4.54
CA ALA A 31 -6.87 13.81 3.81
C ALA A 31 -7.88 14.50 2.89
N ARG A 32 -8.28 15.76 3.21
CA ARG A 32 -9.23 16.55 2.39
C ARG A 32 -10.49 15.79 2.02
N GLY A 33 -10.99 14.98 2.96
CA GLY A 33 -12.16 14.14 2.75
C GLY A 33 -11.90 12.77 2.15
N ALA A 34 -10.66 12.34 1.94
CA ALA A 34 -10.35 10.98 1.49
C ALA A 34 -10.46 9.92 2.60
N VAL A 35 -10.47 10.32 3.87
CA VAL A 35 -10.58 9.46 5.05
C VAL A 35 -11.67 10.00 5.97
N GLU A 36 -12.54 9.12 6.51
CA GLU A 36 -13.49 9.45 7.57
C GLU A 36 -12.73 9.51 8.90
N VAL A 37 -12.73 10.67 9.58
CA VAL A 37 -11.87 10.91 10.76
C VAL A 37 -12.71 11.09 12.02
N HIS A 38 -12.31 10.37 13.08
CA HIS A 38 -12.94 10.45 14.39
C HIS A 38 -11.91 10.63 15.50
N SER A 39 -12.36 11.20 16.63
CA SER A 39 -11.55 11.24 17.85
C SER A 39 -12.39 10.91 19.07
N ALA A 40 -11.78 10.29 20.08
CA ALA A 40 -12.43 9.95 21.33
C ALA A 40 -11.45 9.92 22.51
N GLY A 41 -11.97 9.82 23.74
CA GLY A 41 -11.18 9.64 24.95
C GLY A 41 -11.67 8.50 25.80
N THR A 42 -10.75 7.82 26.49
CA THR A 42 -11.11 6.81 27.49
C THR A 42 -11.71 7.41 28.76
N LYS A 43 -11.34 8.68 29.06
CA LYS A 43 -11.86 9.50 30.16
C LYS A 43 -11.96 10.95 29.68
N PRO A 44 -12.98 11.29 28.86
CA PRO A 44 -13.06 12.59 28.22
C PRO A 44 -13.01 13.74 29.21
N GLY A 45 -12.27 14.79 28.88
CA GLY A 45 -12.26 16.05 29.58
C GLY A 45 -13.43 16.94 29.18
N SER A 46 -13.44 18.17 29.67
CA SER A 46 -14.51 19.16 29.36
C SER A 46 -14.17 20.04 28.17
N ASN A 47 -12.88 20.28 27.89
CA ASN A 47 -12.45 21.29 26.92
C ASN A 47 -11.28 20.80 26.06
N ILE A 48 -11.17 21.39 24.89
CA ILE A 48 -9.96 21.29 24.04
C ILE A 48 -8.81 22.03 24.72
N ASN A 49 -7.61 21.50 24.59
CA ASN A 49 -6.41 22.17 25.05
C ASN A 49 -6.09 23.36 24.14
N ALA A 50 -6.15 24.56 24.68
CA ALA A 50 -6.00 25.81 23.92
C ALA A 50 -4.63 25.88 23.22
N LEU A 51 -3.55 25.46 23.91
CA LEU A 51 -2.22 25.48 23.34
C LEU A 51 -2.07 24.45 22.19
N SER A 52 -2.75 23.30 22.30
CA SER A 52 -2.80 22.34 21.19
C SER A 52 -3.50 22.92 19.97
N ALA A 53 -4.62 23.62 20.17
CA ALA A 53 -5.35 24.27 19.08
C ALA A 53 -4.52 25.39 18.42
N GLU A 54 -3.81 26.19 19.22
CA GLU A 54 -2.92 27.24 18.72
C GLU A 54 -1.82 26.71 17.82
N VAL A 55 -1.08 25.69 18.29
CA VAL A 55 0.04 25.15 17.47
C VAL A 55 -0.44 24.36 16.24
N VAL A 56 -1.63 23.76 16.27
CA VAL A 56 -2.24 23.11 15.11
C VAL A 56 -2.65 24.13 14.05
N ALA A 57 -3.16 25.30 14.49
CA ALA A 57 -3.51 26.38 13.58
C ALA A 57 -2.28 26.98 12.85
N GLU A 58 -1.08 26.93 13.45
CA GLU A 58 0.17 27.37 12.80
C GLU A 58 0.46 26.62 11.50
N VAL A 59 0.00 25.36 11.38
CA VAL A 59 0.19 24.52 10.19
C VAL A 59 -1.06 24.44 9.29
N GLY A 60 -2.07 25.25 9.57
CA GLY A 60 -3.28 25.38 8.76
C GLY A 60 -4.37 24.35 9.06
N ALA A 61 -4.20 23.50 10.09
CA ALA A 61 -5.25 22.59 10.55
C ALA A 61 -6.12 23.25 11.63
N ASP A 62 -7.34 22.76 11.86
CA ASP A 62 -8.31 23.36 12.75
C ASP A 62 -8.88 22.39 13.79
N MET A 63 -8.71 22.72 15.07
CA MET A 63 -9.29 21.99 16.20
C MET A 63 -10.53 22.68 16.78
N SER A 64 -10.98 23.80 16.24
CA SER A 64 -12.03 24.65 16.86
C SER A 64 -13.39 23.96 16.95
N SER A 65 -13.70 23.06 16.02
CA SER A 65 -14.92 22.25 16.00
C SER A 65 -14.87 21.04 16.94
N GLY A 66 -13.70 20.72 17.48
CA GLY A 66 -13.47 19.55 18.31
C GLY A 66 -14.21 19.61 19.66
N THR A 67 -14.80 18.48 20.05
CA THR A 67 -15.44 18.33 21.37
C THR A 67 -14.98 17.02 21.99
N PRO A 68 -14.49 17.03 23.24
CA PRO A 68 -14.15 15.82 23.96
C PRO A 68 -15.37 14.91 24.12
N LYS A 69 -15.22 13.63 23.70
CA LYS A 69 -16.30 12.65 23.75
C LYS A 69 -15.77 11.26 24.07
N PRO A 70 -16.59 10.38 24.68
CA PRO A 70 -16.20 9.01 24.94
C PRO A 70 -16.10 8.19 23.64
N ILE A 71 -15.51 7.01 23.76
CA ILE A 71 -15.49 6.03 22.68
C ILE A 71 -16.91 5.50 22.50
N ASP A 72 -17.39 5.56 21.27
CA ASP A 72 -18.64 4.91 20.85
C ASP A 72 -18.35 3.46 20.44
N PRO A 73 -18.95 2.44 21.08
CA PRO A 73 -18.73 1.04 20.73
C PRO A 73 -19.15 0.68 19.30
N GLU A 74 -20.19 1.34 18.76
CA GLU A 74 -20.61 1.09 17.38
C GLU A 74 -19.59 1.64 16.37
N LEU A 75 -19.06 2.83 16.65
CA LEU A 75 -17.97 3.38 15.87
C LEU A 75 -16.73 2.49 15.94
N LEU A 76 -16.39 1.99 17.13
CA LEU A 76 -15.22 1.13 17.33
C LEU A 76 -15.32 -0.19 16.53
N ARG A 77 -16.54 -0.73 16.29
CA ARG A 77 -16.73 -1.93 15.48
C ARG A 77 -16.49 -1.71 13.98
N ARG A 78 -16.81 -0.51 13.48
CA ARG A 78 -16.84 -0.25 12.04
C ARG A 78 -15.62 0.47 11.47
N VAL A 79 -14.80 1.14 12.32
CA VAL A 79 -13.62 1.86 11.83
C VAL A 79 -12.51 0.89 11.42
N ASP A 80 -11.79 1.24 10.34
CA ASP A 80 -10.72 0.41 9.81
C ASP A 80 -9.46 0.49 10.66
N ARG A 81 -9.20 1.66 11.29
CA ARG A 81 -8.02 1.87 12.12
C ARG A 81 -8.36 2.61 13.41
N VAL A 82 -7.90 2.07 14.53
CA VAL A 82 -7.92 2.75 15.84
C VAL A 82 -6.49 3.06 16.25
N VAL A 83 -6.21 4.33 16.50
CA VAL A 83 -4.89 4.81 16.91
C VAL A 83 -4.96 5.36 18.32
N VAL A 84 -4.27 4.72 19.25
CA VAL A 84 -4.18 5.13 20.65
C VAL A 84 -2.93 5.98 20.85
N LEU A 85 -3.07 7.23 21.30
CA LEU A 85 -1.97 8.17 21.49
C LEU A 85 -1.56 8.27 22.95
N GLY A 86 -0.32 7.84 23.21
CA GLY A 86 0.30 7.83 24.54
C GLY A 86 -0.09 6.63 25.40
N ASP A 87 0.57 6.47 26.54
CA ASP A 87 0.51 5.29 27.39
C ASP A 87 -0.65 5.29 28.41
N GLU A 88 -1.32 6.45 28.57
CA GLU A 88 -2.40 6.63 29.54
C GLU A 88 -3.76 6.08 29.09
N ALA A 89 -3.94 5.88 27.78
CA ALA A 89 -5.17 5.36 27.19
C ALA A 89 -4.97 3.90 26.78
N ARG A 90 -6.02 3.11 26.95
CA ARG A 90 -6.08 1.72 26.46
C ARG A 90 -7.42 1.48 25.80
N VAL A 91 -7.41 0.81 24.67
CA VAL A 91 -8.61 0.40 23.96
C VAL A 91 -8.52 -1.10 23.77
N GLU A 92 -9.52 -1.80 24.26
CA GLU A 92 -9.65 -3.25 24.07
C GLU A 92 -10.51 -3.53 22.85
N PRO A 93 -10.19 -4.57 22.05
CA PRO A 93 -11.03 -4.98 20.95
C PRO A 93 -12.44 -5.33 21.44
N VAL A 94 -13.45 -4.97 20.66
CA VAL A 94 -14.84 -5.34 20.94
C VAL A 94 -15.30 -6.44 19.97
N GLU A 95 -16.28 -7.22 20.41
CA GLU A 95 -16.87 -8.27 19.56
C GLU A 95 -17.43 -7.68 18.26
N GLY A 96 -17.08 -8.29 17.14
CA GLY A 96 -17.48 -7.82 15.81
C GLY A 96 -16.62 -6.67 15.23
N MET A 97 -15.54 -6.28 15.89
CA MET A 97 -14.58 -5.33 15.36
C MET A 97 -13.81 -5.94 14.17
N THR A 98 -13.73 -5.22 13.06
CA THR A 98 -13.00 -5.63 11.85
C THR A 98 -11.69 -4.88 11.67
N GLY A 99 -11.59 -3.68 12.23
CA GLY A 99 -10.41 -2.83 12.13
C GLY A 99 -9.28 -3.24 13.08
N THR A 100 -8.13 -2.60 12.92
CA THR A 100 -6.93 -2.85 13.72
C THR A 100 -6.71 -1.76 14.75
N ILE A 101 -6.11 -2.12 15.91
CA ILE A 101 -5.74 -1.18 16.97
C ILE A 101 -4.21 -1.09 17.01
N GLU A 102 -3.69 0.14 16.98
CA GLU A 102 -2.28 0.40 17.19
C GLU A 102 -2.05 1.50 18.23
N THR A 103 -0.89 1.51 18.87
CA THR A 103 -0.51 2.53 19.85
C THR A 103 0.67 3.34 19.36
N TRP A 104 0.50 4.67 19.38
CA TRP A 104 1.58 5.61 19.10
C TRP A 104 2.17 6.12 20.39
N HIS A 105 3.39 5.72 20.68
CA HIS A 105 4.21 6.32 21.73
C HIS A 105 4.71 7.67 21.21
N THR A 106 4.00 8.73 21.54
CA THR A 106 4.32 10.10 21.10
C THR A 106 5.49 10.66 21.88
N ASP A 107 6.24 11.58 21.28
CA ASP A 107 7.30 12.30 21.99
C ASP A 107 6.76 13.03 23.23
N GLU A 108 7.50 12.98 24.32
CA GLU A 108 7.21 13.67 25.58
C GLU A 108 8.37 14.64 25.94
N PRO A 109 8.41 15.82 25.27
CA PRO A 109 9.54 16.74 25.42
C PRO A 109 9.71 17.30 26.83
N SER A 110 8.67 17.25 27.67
CA SER A 110 8.73 17.64 29.09
C SER A 110 9.75 16.84 29.88
N VAL A 111 10.01 15.58 29.52
CA VAL A 111 11.06 14.77 30.16
C VAL A 111 12.45 15.38 29.94
N ARG A 112 12.61 16.16 28.87
CA ARG A 112 13.85 16.90 28.53
C ARG A 112 13.84 18.34 29.01
N GLY A 113 12.84 18.75 29.82
CA GLY A 113 12.70 20.10 30.32
C GLY A 113 12.16 21.12 29.31
N ILE A 114 11.59 20.66 28.19
CA ILE A 114 10.97 21.54 27.17
C ILE A 114 9.50 21.71 27.52
N GLU A 115 9.06 22.95 27.68
CA GLU A 115 7.71 23.29 28.13
C GLU A 115 7.01 24.31 27.18
N GLY A 116 5.73 24.59 27.44
CA GLY A 116 4.98 25.60 26.72
C GLY A 116 4.73 25.29 25.24
N ALA A 117 4.73 26.32 24.42
CA ALA A 117 4.44 26.21 22.99
C ALA A 117 5.49 25.38 22.21
N GLU A 118 6.76 25.48 22.61
CA GLU A 118 7.83 24.69 21.99
C GLU A 118 7.60 23.18 22.18
N ARG A 119 7.30 22.75 23.42
CA ARG A 119 6.90 21.38 23.71
C ARG A 119 5.74 20.93 22.81
N MET A 120 4.72 21.77 22.70
CA MET A 120 3.52 21.42 21.97
C MET A 120 3.75 21.33 20.45
N ARG A 121 4.65 22.15 19.90
CA ARG A 121 5.09 22.04 18.49
C ARG A 121 5.81 20.75 18.22
N LEU A 122 6.71 20.31 19.11
CA LEU A 122 7.40 19.01 18.95
C LEU A 122 6.43 17.85 18.98
N VAL A 123 5.45 17.86 19.90
CA VAL A 123 4.39 16.83 19.95
C VAL A 123 3.55 16.86 18.67
N ARG A 124 3.18 18.03 18.17
CA ARG A 124 2.45 18.20 16.91
C ARG A 124 3.23 17.62 15.73
N ASP A 125 4.51 17.94 15.61
CA ASP A 125 5.34 17.54 14.47
C ASP A 125 5.57 16.01 14.44
N ASP A 126 5.73 15.36 15.61
CA ASP A 126 5.75 13.91 15.73
C ASP A 126 4.41 13.29 15.29
N ILE A 127 3.30 13.83 15.77
CA ILE A 127 1.96 13.36 15.40
C ILE A 127 1.70 13.61 13.90
N ASP A 128 2.07 14.77 13.36
CA ASP A 128 1.88 15.08 11.93
C ASP A 128 2.64 14.11 11.02
N THR A 129 3.87 13.77 11.38
CA THR A 129 4.66 12.79 10.64
C THR A 129 3.98 11.42 10.59
N ARG A 130 3.43 10.97 11.72
CA ARG A 130 2.70 9.68 11.81
C ARG A 130 1.36 9.72 11.09
N VAL A 131 0.65 10.83 11.17
CA VAL A 131 -0.63 11.05 10.47
C VAL A 131 -0.44 10.99 8.96
N ARG A 132 0.58 11.62 8.40
CA ARG A 132 0.88 11.55 6.96
C ARG A 132 1.18 10.13 6.51
N ARG A 133 1.99 9.40 7.27
CA ARG A 133 2.26 7.99 6.98
C ARG A 133 0.99 7.15 7.02
N LEU A 134 0.16 7.31 8.04
CA LEU A 134 -1.10 6.60 8.15
C LEU A 134 -2.07 6.96 7.01
N LEU A 135 -2.10 8.22 6.58
CA LEU A 135 -2.88 8.66 5.43
C LEU A 135 -2.43 7.93 4.16
N ASP A 136 -1.12 7.87 3.91
CA ASP A 136 -0.57 7.14 2.76
C ASP A 136 -0.96 5.64 2.82
N GLU A 137 -0.91 5.01 4.00
CA GLU A 137 -1.32 3.61 4.22
C GLU A 137 -2.82 3.40 3.97
N LEU A 138 -3.68 4.30 4.46
CA LEU A 138 -5.15 4.19 4.33
C LEU A 138 -5.65 4.50 2.91
N THR A 139 -4.95 5.36 2.19
CA THR A 139 -5.34 5.79 0.85
C THR A 139 -4.56 5.07 -0.25
N ALA A 140 -3.56 4.26 0.12
CA ALA A 140 -2.90 3.38 -0.84
C ALA A 140 -3.96 2.50 -1.52
N ALA A 141 -3.97 2.49 -2.84
CA ALA A 141 -4.78 1.53 -3.57
C ALA A 141 -4.40 0.12 -3.07
N PRO A 142 -5.37 -0.78 -2.83
CA PRO A 142 -5.04 -2.16 -2.53
C PRO A 142 -4.05 -2.63 -3.59
N GLY A 143 -2.92 -3.17 -3.10
CA GLY A 143 -1.91 -3.72 -4.00
C GLY A 143 -2.54 -4.72 -4.94
N PRO A 144 -1.93 -4.98 -6.10
CA PRO A 144 -2.47 -5.91 -7.06
C PRO A 144 -2.67 -7.28 -6.40
N ARG A 145 -3.84 -7.88 -6.65
CA ARG A 145 -4.19 -9.22 -6.19
C ARG A 145 -3.63 -10.24 -7.17
N ILE A 146 -2.76 -11.11 -6.68
CA ILE A 146 -2.18 -12.20 -7.46
C ILE A 146 -2.95 -13.49 -7.17
N GLU A 147 -3.50 -14.12 -8.20
CA GLU A 147 -4.16 -15.42 -8.11
C GLU A 147 -3.39 -16.44 -8.96
N VAL A 148 -3.04 -17.57 -8.35
CA VAL A 148 -2.28 -18.65 -9.02
C VAL A 148 -3.15 -19.89 -9.11
N PHE A 149 -3.43 -20.35 -10.31
CA PHE A 149 -4.20 -21.55 -10.59
C PHE A 149 -3.23 -22.64 -11.04
N GLU A 150 -3.09 -23.67 -10.21
CA GLU A 150 -2.08 -24.72 -10.33
C GLU A 150 -2.69 -26.04 -10.82
N PRO A 151 -1.91 -26.88 -11.50
CA PRO A 151 -2.37 -28.22 -11.89
C PRO A 151 -2.76 -29.05 -10.65
N ALA A 152 -3.34 -30.23 -10.88
CA ALA A 152 -3.68 -31.14 -9.80
C ALA A 152 -2.40 -31.70 -9.16
N LEU A 153 -1.98 -31.07 -8.06
CA LEU A 153 -0.84 -31.44 -7.24
C LEU A 153 -1.33 -32.14 -5.97
N CYS A 154 -0.59 -33.16 -5.49
CA CYS A 154 -0.92 -33.85 -4.24
C CYS A 154 -0.73 -32.95 -3.00
N CYS A 155 0.13 -31.93 -3.09
CA CYS A 155 0.32 -30.89 -2.07
C CYS A 155 0.73 -29.58 -2.73
N SER A 156 0.49 -28.46 -2.03
CA SER A 156 0.84 -27.12 -2.51
C SER A 156 2.31 -26.73 -2.30
N THR A 157 3.11 -27.60 -1.68
CA THR A 157 4.51 -27.31 -1.33
C THR A 157 5.53 -27.92 -2.28
N GLY A 158 5.12 -28.87 -3.16
CA GLY A 158 6.01 -29.54 -4.12
C GLY A 158 7.00 -30.54 -3.50
N VAL A 159 6.94 -30.81 -2.20
CA VAL A 159 7.87 -31.70 -1.46
C VAL A 159 7.33 -33.12 -1.26
N CYS A 160 6.18 -33.46 -1.83
CA CYS A 160 5.57 -34.77 -1.68
C CYS A 160 6.01 -35.70 -2.81
N GLY A 161 6.99 -36.56 -2.55
CA GLY A 161 7.44 -37.60 -3.48
C GLY A 161 8.96 -37.74 -3.52
N PRO A 162 9.47 -38.77 -4.21
CA PRO A 162 10.91 -38.99 -4.38
C PRO A 162 11.56 -37.92 -5.28
N ASP A 163 10.76 -37.27 -6.14
CA ASP A 163 11.22 -36.22 -7.05
C ASP A 163 10.63 -34.87 -6.58
N VAL A 164 11.49 -34.01 -6.06
CA VAL A 164 11.13 -32.66 -5.64
C VAL A 164 11.12 -31.75 -6.86
N ASP A 165 9.98 -31.11 -7.13
CA ASP A 165 9.90 -30.07 -8.16
C ASP A 165 10.54 -28.78 -7.62
N GLN A 166 11.80 -28.56 -8.00
CA GLN A 166 12.60 -27.42 -7.54
C GLN A 166 11.94 -26.08 -7.92
N ALA A 167 11.34 -25.99 -9.11
CA ALA A 167 10.66 -24.77 -9.55
C ALA A 167 9.46 -24.41 -8.66
N LEU A 168 8.70 -25.42 -8.24
CA LEU A 168 7.57 -25.24 -7.34
C LEU A 168 8.01 -24.84 -5.91
N VAL A 169 9.13 -25.40 -5.43
CA VAL A 169 9.70 -25.04 -4.12
C VAL A 169 10.18 -23.59 -4.12
N GLU A 170 10.92 -23.17 -5.13
CA GLU A 170 11.39 -21.79 -5.27
C GLU A 170 10.22 -20.81 -5.39
N PHE A 171 9.26 -21.14 -6.25
CA PHE A 171 8.04 -20.34 -6.39
C PHE A 171 7.25 -20.20 -5.08
N THR A 172 7.13 -21.28 -4.32
CA THR A 172 6.45 -21.23 -3.01
C THR A 172 7.16 -20.29 -2.03
N ALA A 173 8.50 -20.36 -1.95
CA ALA A 173 9.29 -19.46 -1.13
C ALA A 173 9.18 -18.00 -1.59
N ASP A 174 9.11 -17.76 -2.89
CA ASP A 174 8.92 -16.42 -3.46
C ASP A 174 7.54 -15.84 -3.12
N LEU A 175 6.48 -16.64 -3.17
CA LEU A 175 5.15 -16.22 -2.75
C LEU A 175 5.08 -15.90 -1.26
N GLU A 176 5.73 -16.70 -0.40
CA GLU A 176 5.80 -16.41 1.04
C GLU A 176 6.56 -15.11 1.32
N HIS A 177 7.64 -14.85 0.60
CA HIS A 177 8.36 -13.58 0.69
C HIS A 177 7.46 -12.40 0.31
N LEU A 178 6.69 -12.47 -0.78
CA LEU A 178 5.79 -11.39 -1.19
C LEU A 178 4.63 -11.20 -0.18
N ARG A 179 4.06 -12.29 0.35
CA ARG A 179 3.05 -12.23 1.40
C ARG A 179 3.57 -11.52 2.66
N SER A 180 4.81 -11.79 3.06
CA SER A 180 5.44 -11.11 4.21
C SER A 180 5.60 -9.60 3.97
N ARG A 181 5.54 -9.15 2.73
CA ARG A 181 5.55 -7.75 2.30
C ARG A 181 4.16 -7.15 2.06
N GLY A 182 3.10 -7.90 2.41
CA GLY A 182 1.71 -7.42 2.35
C GLY A 182 1.02 -7.60 1.00
N VAL A 183 1.58 -8.39 0.07
CA VAL A 183 0.92 -8.68 -1.23
C VAL A 183 -0.21 -9.69 -1.01
N ASP A 184 -1.39 -9.39 -1.55
CA ASP A 184 -2.52 -10.32 -1.56
C ASP A 184 -2.29 -11.42 -2.62
N ILE A 185 -2.03 -12.64 -2.15
CA ILE A 185 -1.74 -13.79 -3.02
C ILE A 185 -2.61 -14.96 -2.63
N THR A 186 -3.43 -15.42 -3.56
CA THR A 186 -4.25 -16.63 -3.42
C THR A 186 -3.76 -17.73 -4.36
N ARG A 187 -3.71 -18.99 -3.88
CA ARG A 187 -3.37 -20.18 -4.68
C ARG A 187 -4.54 -21.14 -4.71
N HIS A 188 -4.84 -21.64 -5.90
CA HIS A 188 -5.88 -22.62 -6.17
C HIS A 188 -5.29 -23.84 -6.82
N ASN A 189 -5.45 -25.00 -6.20
CA ASN A 189 -5.01 -26.29 -6.71
C ASN A 189 -6.20 -27.01 -7.36
N LEU A 190 -6.06 -27.43 -8.61
CA LEU A 190 -7.15 -28.04 -9.37
C LEU A 190 -7.73 -29.30 -8.70
N ALA A 191 -6.92 -30.06 -7.96
CA ALA A 191 -7.39 -31.25 -7.26
C ALA A 191 -8.25 -30.91 -6.01
N ASN A 192 -7.93 -29.83 -5.32
CA ASN A 192 -8.53 -29.50 -4.02
C ASN A 192 -9.60 -28.39 -4.11
N ASP A 193 -9.50 -27.53 -5.12
CA ASP A 193 -10.34 -26.34 -5.28
C ASP A 193 -10.89 -26.19 -6.71
N PRO A 194 -11.53 -27.22 -7.29
CA PRO A 194 -12.04 -27.18 -8.66
C PRO A 194 -13.11 -26.10 -8.88
N GLN A 195 -13.79 -25.68 -7.82
CA GLN A 195 -14.83 -24.65 -7.91
C GLN A 195 -14.24 -23.27 -8.19
N ALA A 196 -13.04 -22.95 -7.71
CA ALA A 196 -12.36 -21.70 -8.03
C ALA A 196 -12.06 -21.61 -9.54
N PHE A 197 -11.67 -22.74 -10.15
CA PHE A 197 -11.42 -22.79 -11.60
C PHE A 197 -12.71 -22.63 -12.42
N ALA A 198 -13.81 -23.23 -12.00
CA ALA A 198 -15.08 -23.11 -12.68
C ALA A 198 -15.74 -21.73 -12.46
N GLY A 199 -15.54 -21.15 -11.26
CA GLY A 199 -16.12 -19.87 -10.85
C GLY A 199 -15.40 -18.65 -11.43
N THR A 200 -14.18 -18.81 -11.96
CA THR A 200 -13.40 -17.72 -12.56
C THR A 200 -13.48 -17.80 -14.10
N PRO A 201 -14.25 -16.94 -14.78
CA PRO A 201 -14.49 -17.06 -16.22
C PRO A 201 -13.21 -17.13 -17.07
N VAL A 202 -12.22 -16.28 -16.77
CA VAL A 202 -10.94 -16.24 -17.50
C VAL A 202 -10.20 -17.59 -17.39
N VAL A 203 -10.25 -18.24 -16.22
CA VAL A 203 -9.61 -19.54 -15.97
C VAL A 203 -10.37 -20.66 -16.67
N SER A 204 -11.70 -20.68 -16.59
CA SER A 204 -12.52 -21.69 -17.27
C SER A 204 -12.39 -21.61 -18.79
N ASP A 205 -12.34 -20.40 -19.35
CA ASP A 205 -12.12 -20.17 -20.79
C ASP A 205 -10.71 -20.61 -21.23
N PHE A 206 -9.70 -20.29 -20.42
CA PHE A 206 -8.34 -20.76 -20.66
C PHE A 206 -8.25 -22.30 -20.68
N LEU A 207 -8.83 -22.98 -19.68
CA LEU A 207 -8.81 -24.44 -19.59
C LEU A 207 -9.55 -25.12 -20.75
N ARG A 208 -10.61 -24.51 -21.28
CA ARG A 208 -11.34 -25.01 -22.42
C ARG A 208 -10.49 -25.04 -23.69
N VAL A 209 -9.56 -24.10 -23.84
CA VAL A 209 -8.68 -23.98 -25.02
C VAL A 209 -7.35 -24.71 -24.83
N ALA A 210 -6.67 -24.49 -23.69
CA ALA A 210 -5.32 -24.97 -23.42
C ALA A 210 -5.30 -26.31 -22.63
N GLY A 211 -6.42 -26.68 -22.02
CA GLY A 211 -6.47 -27.81 -21.09
C GLY A 211 -5.65 -27.60 -19.83
N SER A 212 -5.60 -28.61 -18.97
CA SER A 212 -4.81 -28.57 -17.73
C SER A 212 -3.28 -28.57 -17.96
N ALA A 213 -2.82 -28.94 -19.15
CA ALA A 213 -1.42 -28.88 -19.52
C ALA A 213 -0.87 -27.45 -19.66
N GLY A 214 -1.77 -26.45 -19.82
CA GLY A 214 -1.40 -25.04 -19.85
C GLY A 214 -1.16 -24.39 -18.47
N LEU A 215 -1.42 -25.13 -17.38
CA LEU A 215 -1.18 -24.63 -16.02
C LEU A 215 0.32 -24.69 -15.64
N PRO A 216 0.81 -23.87 -14.71
CA PRO A 216 0.06 -22.89 -13.92
C PRO A 216 -0.41 -21.68 -14.74
N LEU A 217 -1.52 -21.08 -14.30
CA LEU A 217 -2.04 -19.82 -14.80
C LEU A 217 -1.95 -18.78 -13.69
N VAL A 218 -1.35 -17.63 -13.95
CA VAL A 218 -1.22 -16.53 -12.98
C VAL A 218 -2.04 -15.34 -13.46
N LEU A 219 -2.92 -14.86 -12.59
CA LEU A 219 -3.72 -13.67 -12.80
C LEU A 219 -3.24 -12.55 -11.86
N VAL A 220 -3.29 -11.32 -12.34
CA VAL A 220 -3.16 -10.09 -11.53
C VAL A 220 -4.42 -9.26 -11.79
N ASP A 221 -5.18 -9.00 -10.75
CA ASP A 221 -6.48 -8.30 -10.83
C ASP A 221 -7.42 -8.90 -11.91
N GLY A 222 -7.41 -10.23 -12.00
CA GLY A 222 -8.22 -10.97 -12.99
C GLY A 222 -7.65 -11.00 -14.41
N VAL A 223 -6.49 -10.40 -14.67
CA VAL A 223 -5.83 -10.39 -15.98
C VAL A 223 -4.74 -11.45 -16.03
N THR A 224 -4.71 -12.31 -17.05
CA THR A 224 -3.68 -13.33 -17.24
C THR A 224 -2.32 -12.68 -17.53
N VAL A 225 -1.31 -13.00 -16.72
CA VAL A 225 0.06 -12.46 -16.83
C VAL A 225 1.13 -13.50 -17.09
N ALA A 226 0.86 -14.79 -16.76
CA ALA A 226 1.74 -15.91 -17.06
C ALA A 226 0.94 -17.22 -17.22
N THR A 227 1.45 -18.14 -18.06
CA THR A 227 0.86 -19.46 -18.31
C THR A 227 1.96 -20.51 -18.52
N GLY A 228 1.72 -21.74 -18.05
CA GLY A 228 2.58 -22.91 -18.30
C GLY A 228 3.90 -22.94 -17.52
N THR A 229 4.29 -21.84 -16.90
CA THR A 229 5.51 -21.74 -16.09
C THR A 229 5.29 -20.83 -14.88
N TYR A 230 5.97 -21.13 -13.78
CA TYR A 230 5.98 -20.27 -12.59
C TYR A 230 6.84 -19.03 -12.86
N PRO A 231 6.35 -17.80 -12.62
CA PRO A 231 7.16 -16.60 -12.67
C PRO A 231 8.25 -16.62 -11.59
N ASP A 232 9.42 -16.09 -11.92
CA ASP A 232 10.48 -15.88 -10.94
C ASP A 232 10.17 -14.72 -9.98
N ARG A 233 10.96 -14.59 -8.91
CA ARG A 233 10.81 -13.54 -7.88
C ARG A 233 10.77 -12.13 -8.47
N SER A 234 11.68 -11.83 -9.38
CA SER A 234 11.80 -10.49 -9.98
C SER A 234 10.52 -10.12 -10.74
N ARG A 235 9.98 -11.10 -11.49
CA ARG A 235 8.72 -10.92 -12.20
C ARG A 235 7.54 -10.77 -11.25
N LEU A 236 7.48 -11.57 -10.19
CA LEU A 236 6.45 -11.47 -9.15
C LEU A 236 6.50 -10.12 -8.43
N GLU A 237 7.69 -9.62 -8.05
CA GLU A 237 7.86 -8.30 -7.44
C GLU A 237 7.40 -7.17 -8.38
N SER A 238 7.72 -7.29 -9.68
CA SER A 238 7.24 -6.34 -10.68
C SER A 238 5.71 -6.35 -10.81
N LEU A 239 5.10 -7.55 -10.83
CA LEU A 239 3.65 -7.72 -10.91
C LEU A 239 2.94 -7.22 -9.64
N ALA A 240 3.59 -7.33 -8.48
CA ALA A 240 3.11 -6.84 -7.19
C ALA A 240 3.32 -5.33 -6.99
N GLY A 241 3.93 -4.62 -7.96
CA GLY A 241 4.26 -3.21 -7.81
C GLY A 241 5.39 -2.93 -6.80
N LEU A 242 6.12 -3.97 -6.37
CA LEU A 242 7.20 -3.88 -5.37
C LEU A 242 8.58 -3.63 -6.00
N SER A 243 8.69 -3.65 -7.33
CA SER A 243 9.93 -3.30 -8.02
C SER A 243 10.30 -1.87 -7.66
N ALA A 244 11.48 -1.67 -7.10
CA ALA A 244 12.02 -0.32 -6.95
C ALA A 244 11.92 0.38 -8.32
N ALA A 245 11.34 1.58 -8.34
CA ALA A 245 11.26 2.37 -9.56
C ALA A 245 12.64 2.34 -10.23
N VAL A 246 12.73 1.72 -11.40
CA VAL A 246 13.92 1.82 -12.22
C VAL A 246 14.13 3.32 -12.38
N PRO A 247 15.26 3.89 -11.95
CA PRO A 247 15.49 5.31 -12.15
C PRO A 247 15.29 5.57 -13.64
N ALA A 248 14.44 6.53 -13.96
CA ALA A 248 14.11 6.90 -15.32
C ALA A 248 15.42 6.91 -16.12
N ALA A 249 15.48 6.11 -17.18
CA ALA A 249 16.66 5.98 -18.01
C ALA A 249 17.16 7.39 -18.30
N GLY A 250 18.34 7.71 -17.80
CA GLY A 250 19.03 8.96 -18.11
C GLY A 250 19.05 9.16 -19.61
N PRO A 251 19.24 10.38 -20.09
CA PRO A 251 19.17 10.68 -21.50
C PRO A 251 20.01 9.66 -22.26
N ARG A 252 19.37 8.95 -23.20
CA ARG A 252 20.05 7.98 -24.06
C ARG A 252 21.25 8.69 -24.65
N PRO A 253 22.48 8.13 -24.58
CA PRO A 253 23.59 8.68 -25.31
C PRO A 253 23.17 8.77 -26.77
N ASP A 254 23.23 9.99 -27.32
CA ASP A 254 23.05 10.24 -28.73
C ASP A 254 24.05 9.36 -29.48
N LEU A 255 23.58 8.28 -30.06
CA LEU A 255 24.35 7.50 -31.01
C LEU A 255 24.44 8.42 -32.26
N GLY A 256 25.46 9.25 -32.28
CA GLY A 256 25.76 10.12 -33.39
C GLY A 256 25.86 9.37 -34.71
N LEU A 257 24.71 9.10 -35.31
CA LEU A 257 24.58 8.78 -36.71
C LEU A 257 24.69 10.10 -37.45
N SER A 258 25.94 10.54 -37.67
CA SER A 258 26.26 11.56 -38.67
C SER A 258 25.69 11.07 -40.00
N ALA A 259 24.67 11.78 -40.48
CA ALA A 259 24.22 11.62 -41.86
C ALA A 259 25.44 11.89 -42.73
N ALA A 260 25.91 10.88 -43.46
CA ALA A 260 26.92 11.06 -44.50
C ALA A 260 26.35 12.05 -45.52
N ALA A 261 27.02 13.19 -45.65
CA ALA A 261 26.73 14.15 -46.70
C ALA A 261 26.88 13.47 -48.05
N ALA A 262 25.88 13.59 -48.89
CA ALA A 262 25.96 13.20 -50.28
C ALA A 262 27.08 14.01 -50.95
N PRO A 263 27.90 13.41 -51.85
CA PRO A 263 28.91 14.17 -52.58
C PRO A 263 28.21 15.10 -53.56
N ASP A 264 28.55 16.38 -53.45
CA ASP A 264 28.20 17.40 -54.44
C ASP A 264 28.83 17.02 -55.79
N ASP A 265 27.99 16.76 -56.75
CA ASP A 265 28.31 16.57 -58.15
C ASP A 265 28.52 17.99 -58.77
N THR A 266 29.69 18.59 -58.57
CA THR A 266 30.10 19.79 -59.28
C THR A 266 31.01 19.38 -60.40
N GLY A 267 30.45 19.49 -61.58
CA GLY A 267 31.03 19.20 -62.86
C GLY A 267 32.41 19.80 -63.10
N CYS A 268 33.28 18.98 -63.65
CA CYS A 268 34.53 19.34 -64.24
C CYS A 268 34.38 19.41 -65.75
N CYS A 269 34.12 20.60 -66.27
CA CYS A 269 34.37 20.94 -67.68
C CYS A 269 35.30 22.11 -67.71
N GLY A 270 36.63 21.86 -67.73
CA GLY A 270 37.64 22.78 -68.13
C GLY A 270 38.01 22.57 -69.62
N PRO A 271 38.21 23.64 -70.39
CA PRO A 271 38.47 23.49 -71.81
C PRO A 271 40.02 23.37 -72.03
N THR A 272 40.49 22.18 -72.41
CA THR A 272 41.68 22.02 -73.25
C THR A 272 41.95 20.49 -73.43
N GLY A 273 41.73 20.03 -74.57
CA GLY A 273 42.47 19.32 -75.50
C GLY A 273 43.11 17.95 -75.15
N CYS A 274 42.95 17.16 -76.14
CA CYS A 274 43.90 16.13 -76.64
C CYS A 274 43.58 14.64 -76.30
N CYS A 275 43.32 14.02 -77.43
CA CYS A 275 43.51 12.65 -77.88
C CYS A 275 42.47 11.61 -77.42
#